data_28c1294bd58fd998376efb015c10a2aa
#
_entry.id   28c1294bd58fd998376efb015c10a2aa
#
_cell.length_a   1.000
_cell.length_b   1.000
_cell.length_c   1.000
_cell.angle_alpha   90.00
_cell.angle_beta   90.00
_cell.angle_gamma   90.00
#
_symmetry.space_group_name_H-M   'P 1'
#
loop_
_entity.id
_entity.type
_entity.pdbx_description
1 polymer ?
#
loop_
_entity_poly.entity_id
_entity_poly.type
_entity_poly.pdbx_seq_one_letter_code
_entity_poly.pdbx_strand_id
1 'polypeptide(L)'
;MTPKHMPRRDFLTSMLAGVPFVALDWESFPKSKQDATTAKGSGTAYDAVIIGAGLGGLSCGAAFARQGFRPLVIEKHVKAGGYATTFARPGGFVFDASLHSTTVSARNGVFDLIPGFPEIKGIEFVPHRTLYRAIYPDYDIRVPDRNLPAYVADLVGKFPDEKAGIESLFDDMKGLSGDIGRLSASGGRPDMSRFVQDYPYLVKASGKTWGAMVDARLKNPKLKAIVSALCGYFGLPPSRLSPFYYALPTVGYLENGGFYPVGKSQKISDAFAAFIEAHGGKVMLKTRVDKILVRDGAAYGVRTADGREFTGKAVVSNANAPDTFKKMLDEPDLVKTTLARMEKLSISMSTFQVFLGLKKDLVRELGIKDTEIFYNTGYDVEEDYRASVRGDFTNPGFGATLYDNLYKGYSPEGKNTLSIMTLQGFEHWEKYEADYLAGKKDAYNAEKLRMADILIDQAEKILLPGLRKAIEVRDAATPLTNLHYTANTRGAIYGWDQTLDDSGPSRFPQRTPVNNLYLAGAWTFPGGGYGACIPSGLMCFAEIMKSWKG
;
A
#
# COMPACT_ATOMS: atom_id res chain seq x y z
N MET A 1 3.17 -18.14 -26.34
CA MET A 1 4.58 -18.35 -26.00
C MET A 1 4.65 -18.66 -24.52
N THR A 2 5.01 -19.88 -24.15
CA THR A 2 5.16 -20.33 -22.76
C THR A 2 6.28 -19.54 -22.08
N PRO A 3 6.10 -19.04 -20.84
CA PRO A 3 7.16 -18.33 -20.12
C PRO A 3 8.35 -19.27 -19.91
N LYS A 4 9.56 -18.82 -20.26
CA LYS A 4 10.80 -19.52 -19.90
C LYS A 4 10.90 -19.52 -18.38
N HIS A 5 10.75 -20.68 -17.76
CA HIS A 5 11.00 -20.87 -16.34
C HIS A 5 12.43 -20.44 -16.02
N MET A 6 12.55 -19.49 -15.08
CA MET A 6 13.84 -19.19 -14.45
C MET A 6 14.36 -20.48 -13.82
N PRO A 7 15.64 -20.85 -14.00
CA PRO A 7 16.20 -22.03 -13.38
C PRO A 7 15.97 -21.98 -11.86
N ARG A 8 15.59 -23.10 -11.27
CA ARG A 8 15.27 -23.22 -9.82
C ARG A 8 16.36 -22.64 -8.92
N ARG A 9 17.62 -22.72 -9.36
CA ARG A 9 18.79 -22.15 -8.65
C ARG A 9 18.79 -20.63 -8.69
N ASP A 10 18.47 -20.00 -9.83
CA ASP A 10 18.46 -18.53 -9.98
C ASP A 10 17.26 -17.92 -9.24
N PHE A 11 16.13 -18.64 -9.20
CA PHE A 11 14.97 -18.27 -8.40
C PHE A 11 15.29 -18.30 -6.90
N LEU A 12 15.92 -19.38 -6.41
CA LEU A 12 16.33 -19.50 -5.00
C LEU A 12 17.38 -18.44 -4.63
N THR A 13 18.32 -18.15 -5.52
CA THR A 13 19.32 -17.09 -5.30
C THR A 13 18.67 -15.70 -5.26
N SER A 14 17.65 -15.46 -6.09
CA SER A 14 16.91 -14.20 -6.08
C SER A 14 16.04 -14.04 -4.81
N MET A 15 15.47 -15.13 -4.28
CA MET A 15 14.75 -15.12 -2.99
C MET A 15 15.62 -14.64 -1.84
N LEU A 16 16.92 -14.91 -1.86
CA LEU A 16 17.84 -14.55 -0.79
C LEU A 16 18.17 -13.06 -0.74
N ALA A 17 18.07 -12.37 -1.87
CA ALA A 17 18.37 -10.95 -1.94
C ALA A 17 17.26 -10.05 -1.37
N GLY A 18 16.07 -10.59 -1.13
CA GLY A 18 14.85 -9.81 -0.98
C GLY A 18 14.04 -9.97 0.31
N VAL A 19 14.53 -10.67 1.34
CA VAL A 19 13.77 -10.79 2.60
C VAL A 19 14.49 -10.05 3.71
N PRO A 20 13.96 -8.91 4.12
CA PRO A 20 14.19 -8.46 5.47
C PRO A 20 12.96 -7.82 6.12
N PHE A 21 12.23 -8.55 6.91
CA PHE A 21 11.67 -8.03 8.14
C PHE A 21 12.72 -8.20 9.25
N VAL A 22 13.90 -7.70 9.04
CA VAL A 22 14.93 -7.67 10.08
C VAL A 22 14.57 -6.52 11.01
N ALA A 23 14.39 -6.81 12.28
CA ALA A 23 14.50 -5.80 13.30
C ALA A 23 15.83 -5.06 13.08
N LEU A 24 15.77 -3.78 12.76
CA LEU A 24 16.99 -3.01 12.54
C LEU A 24 17.76 -2.95 13.84
N ASP A 25 18.96 -3.48 13.85
CA ASP A 25 19.92 -3.23 14.94
C ASP A 25 20.47 -1.81 14.80
N TRP A 26 19.78 -0.87 15.44
CA TRP A 26 20.08 0.56 15.37
C TRP A 26 21.48 0.89 15.85
N GLU A 27 22.01 0.16 16.81
CA GLU A 27 23.36 0.39 17.31
C GLU A 27 24.44 -0.04 16.30
N SER A 28 24.12 -0.91 15.36
CA SER A 28 25.02 -1.33 14.29
C SER A 28 25.20 -0.25 13.19
N PHE A 29 24.31 0.75 13.12
CA PHE A 29 24.40 1.81 12.13
C PHE A 29 25.30 2.95 12.59
N PRO A 30 26.04 3.62 11.66
CA PRO A 30 26.80 4.81 11.99
C PRO A 30 25.87 5.91 12.53
N LYS A 31 26.34 6.62 13.55
CA LYS A 31 25.70 7.84 14.06
C LYS A 31 26.38 9.06 13.42
N SER A 32 25.62 10.12 13.18
CA SER A 32 26.21 11.39 12.73
C SER A 32 27.17 11.89 13.80
N LYS A 33 28.34 12.37 13.36
CA LYS A 33 29.34 13.02 14.23
C LYS A 33 29.06 14.52 14.44
N GLN A 34 27.99 15.06 13.83
CA GLN A 34 27.63 16.47 13.97
C GLN A 34 26.85 16.69 15.26
N ASP A 35 27.30 17.62 16.11
CA ASP A 35 26.51 18.06 17.26
C ASP A 35 25.19 18.68 16.81
N ALA A 36 24.10 18.25 17.42
CA ALA A 36 22.74 18.73 17.11
C ALA A 36 22.60 20.28 17.29
N THR A 37 23.50 20.90 18.02
CA THR A 37 23.53 22.35 18.27
C THR A 37 24.06 23.15 17.07
N THR A 38 24.84 22.56 16.17
CA THR A 38 25.39 23.23 14.97
C THR A 38 24.45 23.12 13.76
N ALA A 39 23.36 22.34 13.86
CA ALA A 39 22.44 22.03 12.75
C ALA A 39 21.47 23.18 12.37
N LYS A 40 21.54 24.36 13.00
CA LYS A 40 20.73 25.54 12.63
C LYS A 40 21.28 26.34 11.42
N GLY A 41 22.13 25.73 10.61
CA GLY A 41 22.63 26.34 9.39
C GLY A 41 21.53 26.46 8.33
N SER A 42 21.36 27.68 7.79
CA SER A 42 20.50 28.00 6.63
C SER A 42 21.00 27.40 5.30
N GLY A 43 21.89 26.41 5.35
CA GLY A 43 22.52 25.82 4.17
C GLY A 43 21.60 24.88 3.38
N THR A 44 21.83 24.77 2.08
CA THR A 44 21.14 23.88 1.14
C THR A 44 21.69 22.45 1.15
N ALA A 45 22.69 22.13 1.98
CA ALA A 45 23.34 20.83 2.09
C ALA A 45 22.73 19.99 3.23
N TYR A 46 22.39 18.74 2.93
CA TYR A 46 21.80 17.74 3.82
C TYR A 46 22.59 16.43 3.76
N ASP A 47 22.37 15.52 4.70
CA ASP A 47 22.95 14.17 4.58
C ASP A 47 22.16 13.34 3.55
N ALA A 48 20.82 13.46 3.56
CA ALA A 48 19.95 12.82 2.56
C ALA A 48 18.89 13.81 2.07
N VAL A 49 18.61 13.79 0.76
CA VAL A 49 17.47 14.50 0.15
C VAL A 49 16.48 13.46 -0.34
N ILE A 50 15.24 13.56 0.14
CA ILE A 50 14.17 12.58 -0.08
C ILE A 50 13.05 13.24 -0.87
N ILE A 51 12.71 12.69 -2.03
CA ILE A 51 11.67 13.16 -2.94
C ILE A 51 10.36 12.46 -2.59
N GLY A 52 9.37 13.21 -2.10
CA GLY A 52 8.05 12.73 -1.75
C GLY A 52 7.90 12.33 -0.28
N ALA A 53 6.92 12.93 0.40
CA ALA A 53 6.55 12.65 1.78
C ALA A 53 5.43 11.60 1.92
N GLY A 54 5.39 10.59 1.06
CA GLY A 54 4.63 9.36 1.30
C GLY A 54 5.27 8.54 2.43
N LEU A 55 4.60 7.50 2.91
CA LEU A 55 5.07 6.72 4.07
C LEU A 55 6.49 6.17 3.92
N GLY A 56 6.90 5.77 2.70
CA GLY A 56 8.27 5.29 2.46
C GLY A 56 9.31 6.40 2.61
N GLY A 57 9.03 7.60 2.09
CA GLY A 57 9.94 8.76 2.24
C GLY A 57 10.00 9.26 3.67
N LEU A 58 8.85 9.32 4.35
CA LEU A 58 8.76 9.74 5.75
C LEU A 58 9.50 8.77 6.68
N SER A 59 9.32 7.46 6.53
CA SER A 59 10.00 6.46 7.35
C SER A 59 11.51 6.43 7.10
N CYS A 60 11.94 6.62 5.85
CA CYS A 60 13.36 6.78 5.51
C CYS A 60 13.95 8.03 6.17
N GLY A 61 13.28 9.19 6.06
CA GLY A 61 13.71 10.43 6.69
C GLY A 61 13.78 10.33 8.21
N ALA A 62 12.78 9.69 8.82
CA ALA A 62 12.77 9.46 10.27
C ALA A 62 13.94 8.56 10.71
N ALA A 63 14.30 7.54 9.92
CA ALA A 63 15.45 6.68 10.21
C ALA A 63 16.77 7.45 10.17
N PHE A 64 16.97 8.33 9.20
CA PHE A 64 18.12 9.24 9.16
C PHE A 64 18.15 10.17 10.38
N ALA A 65 17.02 10.83 10.68
CA ALA A 65 16.92 11.76 11.80
C ALA A 65 17.22 11.07 13.14
N ARG A 66 16.73 9.84 13.33
CA ARG A 66 17.00 9.02 14.52
C ARG A 66 18.48 8.74 14.74
N GLN A 67 19.26 8.59 13.67
CA GLN A 67 20.71 8.39 13.75
C GLN A 67 21.51 9.72 13.81
N GLY A 68 20.82 10.84 14.00
CA GLY A 68 21.42 12.17 14.10
C GLY A 68 21.85 12.76 12.75
N PHE A 69 21.50 12.13 11.63
CA PHE A 69 21.69 12.72 10.31
C PHE A 69 20.64 13.77 10.02
N ARG A 70 20.92 14.65 9.08
CA ARG A 70 20.05 15.75 8.67
C ARG A 70 19.34 15.44 7.34
N PRO A 71 18.15 14.81 7.33
CA PRO A 71 17.38 14.60 6.11
C PRO A 71 16.57 15.84 5.72
N LEU A 72 16.36 16.00 4.40
CA LEU A 72 15.37 16.90 3.82
C LEU A 72 14.34 16.06 3.06
N VAL A 73 13.09 16.10 3.47
CA VAL A 73 11.97 15.50 2.72
C VAL A 73 11.24 16.61 1.97
N ILE A 74 11.09 16.47 0.64
CA ILE A 74 10.46 17.48 -0.22
C ILE A 74 9.18 16.90 -0.80
N GLU A 75 8.04 17.58 -0.55
CA GLU A 75 6.70 17.15 -0.96
C GLU A 75 6.00 18.22 -1.79
N LYS A 76 5.43 17.82 -2.92
CA LYS A 76 4.67 18.73 -3.80
C LYS A 76 3.34 19.18 -3.21
N HIS A 77 2.72 18.33 -2.39
CA HIS A 77 1.40 18.57 -1.82
C HIS A 77 1.46 19.48 -0.57
N VAL A 78 0.30 19.97 -0.15
CA VAL A 78 0.14 20.81 1.05
C VAL A 78 0.22 20.01 2.35
N LYS A 79 0.17 18.69 2.28
CA LYS A 79 0.25 17.75 3.40
C LYS A 79 1.24 16.64 3.08
N ALA A 80 1.92 16.16 4.10
CA ALA A 80 2.67 14.91 4.04
C ALA A 80 1.73 13.70 4.13
N GLY A 81 2.14 12.56 3.57
CA GLY A 81 1.48 11.27 3.72
C GLY A 81 1.17 10.54 2.41
N GLY A 82 1.10 11.23 1.28
CA GLY A 82 0.66 10.61 0.03
C GLY A 82 -0.78 10.07 0.17
N TYR A 83 -0.97 8.74 0.02
CA TYR A 83 -2.27 8.12 0.28
C TYR A 83 -2.62 8.05 1.79
N ALA A 84 -1.67 8.20 2.69
CA ALA A 84 -1.91 8.26 4.14
C ALA A 84 -2.31 9.67 4.59
N THR A 85 -3.38 10.20 3.99
CA THR A 85 -3.90 11.56 4.26
C THR A 85 -5.41 11.56 4.46
N THR A 86 -5.88 12.64 5.08
CA THR A 86 -7.30 12.93 5.25
C THR A 86 -7.66 14.26 4.60
N PHE A 87 -8.93 14.42 4.26
CA PHE A 87 -9.46 15.67 3.76
C PHE A 87 -10.83 15.98 4.38
N ALA A 88 -11.10 17.26 4.61
CA ALA A 88 -12.37 17.74 5.13
C ALA A 88 -13.32 18.16 4.00
N ARG A 89 -14.61 18.09 4.30
CA ARG A 89 -15.68 18.62 3.44
C ARG A 89 -16.63 19.47 4.29
N PRO A 90 -17.45 20.35 3.65
CA PRO A 90 -18.44 21.16 4.36
C PRO A 90 -19.29 20.33 5.33
N GLY A 91 -19.81 20.97 6.37
CA GLY A 91 -20.65 20.27 7.36
C GLY A 91 -19.87 19.50 8.43
N GLY A 92 -18.53 19.62 8.49
CA GLY A 92 -17.68 18.97 9.50
C GLY A 92 -17.32 17.51 9.21
N PHE A 93 -17.53 17.05 7.99
CA PHE A 93 -17.16 15.70 7.57
C PHE A 93 -15.67 15.60 7.22
N VAL A 94 -15.02 14.53 7.66
CA VAL A 94 -13.62 14.22 7.37
C VAL A 94 -13.53 12.80 6.82
N PHE A 95 -12.77 12.64 5.73
CA PHE A 95 -12.60 11.37 5.06
C PHE A 95 -11.12 10.98 5.01
N ASP A 96 -10.85 9.68 5.07
CA ASP A 96 -9.55 9.13 4.70
C ASP A 96 -9.45 8.94 3.20
N ALA A 97 -8.26 9.21 2.64
CA ALA A 97 -8.04 9.07 1.20
C ALA A 97 -7.95 7.61 0.77
N SER A 98 -7.51 6.70 1.66
CA SER A 98 -7.27 5.30 1.26
C SER A 98 -7.32 4.26 2.38
N LEU A 99 -7.06 4.60 3.63
CA LEU A 99 -6.96 3.60 4.68
C LEU A 99 -8.32 3.03 5.06
N HIS A 100 -8.46 1.71 4.97
CA HIS A 100 -9.63 0.96 5.41
C HIS A 100 -9.33 0.17 6.69
N SER A 101 -8.17 -0.49 6.73
CA SER A 101 -7.69 -1.26 7.86
C SER A 101 -6.17 -1.43 7.75
N THR A 102 -5.50 -1.71 8.85
CA THR A 102 -4.08 -2.06 8.88
C THR A 102 -3.83 -3.14 9.92
N THR A 103 -2.82 -3.98 9.70
CA THR A 103 -2.37 -5.00 10.66
C THR A 103 -1.41 -4.47 11.71
N VAL A 104 -1.29 -3.17 11.84
CA VAL A 104 -0.38 -2.53 12.80
C VAL A 104 -0.90 -2.70 14.21
N SER A 105 -0.24 -3.50 15.03
CA SER A 105 -0.54 -3.64 16.45
C SER A 105 0.64 -3.22 17.32
N ALA A 106 0.37 -2.90 18.59
CA ALA A 106 1.38 -2.49 19.57
C ALA A 106 2.38 -3.60 19.94
N ARG A 107 2.18 -4.85 19.50
CA ARG A 107 3.07 -5.99 19.80
C ARG A 107 3.77 -6.59 18.59
N ASN A 108 3.15 -6.57 17.40
CA ASN A 108 3.67 -7.21 16.18
C ASN A 108 3.48 -6.34 14.94
N GLY A 109 3.13 -5.07 15.08
CA GLY A 109 2.86 -4.19 13.97
C GLY A 109 4.10 -3.61 13.33
N VAL A 110 3.92 -2.98 12.18
CA VAL A 110 4.98 -2.28 11.44
C VAL A 110 5.74 -1.29 12.34
N PHE A 111 5.08 -0.68 13.32
CA PHE A 111 5.71 0.27 14.24
C PHE A 111 6.59 -0.38 15.31
N ASP A 112 6.41 -1.67 15.61
CA ASP A 112 7.35 -2.41 16.46
C ASP A 112 8.71 -2.61 15.78
N LEU A 113 8.76 -2.49 14.43
CA LEU A 113 10.00 -2.47 13.65
C LEU A 113 10.77 -1.15 13.80
N ILE A 114 10.21 -0.16 14.49
CA ILE A 114 10.81 1.17 14.69
C ILE A 114 10.94 1.47 16.18
N PRO A 115 11.74 0.70 16.94
CA PRO A 115 11.92 0.97 18.36
C PRO A 115 12.56 2.36 18.56
N GLY A 116 12.03 3.13 19.50
CA GLY A 116 12.53 4.46 19.81
C GLY A 116 11.84 5.60 19.08
N PHE A 117 10.73 5.35 18.36
CA PHE A 117 9.84 6.40 17.81
C PHE A 117 8.60 6.56 18.73
N PRO A 118 8.69 7.31 19.84
CA PRO A 118 7.61 7.41 20.81
C PRO A 118 6.34 8.02 20.23
N GLU A 119 6.46 8.98 19.30
CA GLU A 119 5.34 9.63 18.64
C GLU A 119 4.53 8.65 17.81
N ILE A 120 5.19 7.68 17.17
CA ILE A 120 4.53 6.64 16.39
C ILE A 120 3.93 5.59 17.32
N LYS A 121 4.65 5.17 18.35
CA LYS A 121 4.14 4.24 19.37
C LYS A 121 3.01 4.84 20.21
N GLY A 122 2.98 6.16 20.37
CA GLY A 122 1.92 6.89 21.06
C GLY A 122 0.62 7.03 20.25
N ILE A 123 0.52 6.51 19.03
CA ILE A 123 -0.72 6.47 18.28
C ILE A 123 -1.56 5.33 18.83
N GLU A 124 -2.75 5.66 19.34
CA GLU A 124 -3.75 4.66 19.73
C GLU A 124 -4.35 4.00 18.49
N PHE A 125 -4.52 2.69 18.53
CA PHE A 125 -5.17 1.92 17.48
C PHE A 125 -6.43 1.24 18.01
N VAL A 126 -7.52 1.40 17.30
CA VAL A 126 -8.81 0.75 17.60
C VAL A 126 -8.91 -0.53 16.79
N PRO A 127 -9.14 -1.70 17.42
CA PRO A 127 -9.36 -2.95 16.70
C PRO A 127 -10.71 -2.97 16.02
N HIS A 128 -10.80 -3.61 14.87
CA HIS A 128 -12.10 -3.95 14.26
C HIS A 128 -12.83 -4.97 15.14
N ARG A 129 -14.18 -4.89 15.17
CA ARG A 129 -15.00 -5.90 15.84
C ARG A 129 -15.12 -7.17 15.00
N THR A 130 -15.31 -6.95 13.70
CA THR A 130 -15.32 -7.96 12.63
C THR A 130 -14.28 -7.48 11.65
N LEU A 131 -13.39 -8.35 11.20
CA LEU A 131 -12.33 -7.96 10.28
C LEU A 131 -12.92 -7.37 8.99
N TYR A 132 -13.85 -8.11 8.38
CA TYR A 132 -14.73 -7.63 7.32
C TYR A 132 -15.97 -8.52 7.17
N ARG A 133 -16.97 -8.02 6.48
CA ARG A 133 -18.14 -8.76 6.02
C ARG A 133 -18.11 -8.84 4.50
N ALA A 134 -18.17 -10.03 3.93
CA ALA A 134 -18.26 -10.25 2.49
C ALA A 134 -19.64 -10.78 2.11
N ILE A 135 -20.37 -10.02 1.30
CA ILE A 135 -21.71 -10.35 0.81
C ILE A 135 -21.58 -10.88 -0.61
N TYR A 136 -22.10 -12.06 -0.85
CA TYR A 136 -22.22 -12.74 -2.13
C TYR A 136 -23.70 -13.00 -2.45
N PRO A 137 -24.08 -13.45 -3.65
CA PRO A 137 -25.47 -13.69 -3.99
C PRO A 137 -26.23 -14.63 -3.04
N ASP A 138 -25.57 -15.63 -2.49
CA ASP A 138 -26.16 -16.66 -1.61
C ASP A 138 -25.33 -16.92 -0.35
N TYR A 139 -24.25 -16.14 -0.08
CA TYR A 139 -23.46 -16.21 1.14
C TYR A 139 -23.25 -14.83 1.76
N ASP A 140 -23.34 -14.77 3.07
CA ASP A 140 -22.97 -13.61 3.90
C ASP A 140 -21.92 -14.07 4.92
N ILE A 141 -20.68 -13.70 4.68
CA ILE A 141 -19.52 -14.17 5.44
C ILE A 141 -19.01 -13.04 6.32
N ARG A 142 -19.04 -13.24 7.63
CA ARG A 142 -18.35 -12.35 8.58
C ARG A 142 -17.05 -12.99 9.03
N VAL A 143 -15.95 -12.36 8.69
CA VAL A 143 -14.62 -12.84 9.05
C VAL A 143 -14.27 -12.29 10.44
N PRO A 144 -14.08 -13.16 11.45
CA PRO A 144 -13.82 -12.72 12.81
C PRO A 144 -12.43 -12.08 12.91
N ASP A 145 -12.31 -11.05 13.75
CA ASP A 145 -11.03 -10.45 14.07
C ASP A 145 -10.23 -11.36 14.99
N ARG A 146 -8.94 -11.56 14.70
CA ARG A 146 -7.98 -12.35 15.50
C ARG A 146 -8.45 -13.76 15.86
N ASN A 147 -9.18 -14.40 14.98
CA ASN A 147 -9.68 -15.76 15.24
C ASN A 147 -9.73 -16.61 13.96
N LEU A 148 -8.54 -16.90 13.42
CA LEU A 148 -8.39 -17.78 12.27
C LEU A 148 -9.08 -19.15 12.45
N PRO A 149 -8.97 -19.85 13.61
CA PRO A 149 -9.68 -21.12 13.80
C PRO A 149 -11.21 -21.00 13.63
N ALA A 150 -11.83 -19.93 14.15
CA ALA A 150 -13.26 -19.72 13.98
C ALA A 150 -13.65 -19.46 12.52
N TYR A 151 -12.82 -18.74 11.76
CA TYR A 151 -13.04 -18.53 10.33
C TYR A 151 -12.96 -19.84 9.54
N VAL A 152 -11.94 -20.67 9.81
CA VAL A 152 -11.80 -22.00 9.20
C VAL A 152 -13.00 -22.87 9.52
N ALA A 153 -13.44 -22.89 10.79
CA ALA A 153 -14.62 -23.66 11.22
C ALA A 153 -15.91 -23.20 10.52
N ASP A 154 -16.11 -21.90 10.35
CA ASP A 154 -17.28 -21.33 9.62
C ASP A 154 -17.27 -21.79 8.16
N LEU A 155 -16.11 -21.73 7.48
CA LEU A 155 -15.98 -22.21 6.10
C LEU A 155 -16.25 -23.72 6.00
N VAL A 156 -15.72 -24.53 6.90
CA VAL A 156 -15.97 -25.98 6.93
C VAL A 156 -17.45 -26.28 7.16
N GLY A 157 -18.11 -25.51 8.05
CA GLY A 157 -19.55 -25.65 8.27
C GLY A 157 -20.40 -25.36 7.03
N LYS A 158 -19.97 -24.39 6.21
CA LYS A 158 -20.65 -24.00 4.97
C LYS A 158 -20.30 -24.90 3.79
N PHE A 159 -19.12 -25.50 3.79
CA PHE A 159 -18.57 -26.35 2.72
C PHE A 159 -17.97 -27.65 3.28
N PRO A 160 -18.79 -28.55 3.88
CA PRO A 160 -18.29 -29.73 4.58
C PRO A 160 -17.50 -30.70 3.69
N ASP A 161 -17.85 -30.81 2.41
CA ASP A 161 -17.15 -31.66 1.42
C ASP A 161 -15.75 -31.14 1.09
N GLU A 162 -15.44 -29.89 1.41
CA GLU A 162 -14.14 -29.24 1.15
C GLU A 162 -13.26 -29.16 2.42
N LYS A 163 -13.67 -29.77 3.54
CA LYS A 163 -12.97 -29.67 4.83
C LYS A 163 -11.45 -29.85 4.72
N ALA A 164 -11.02 -30.97 4.16
CA ALA A 164 -9.58 -31.28 4.04
C ALA A 164 -8.83 -30.25 3.17
N GLY A 165 -9.49 -29.74 2.12
CA GLY A 165 -8.95 -28.71 1.25
C GLY A 165 -8.80 -27.36 1.97
N ILE A 166 -9.82 -26.95 2.73
CA ILE A 166 -9.83 -25.72 3.53
C ILE A 166 -8.69 -25.76 4.57
N GLU A 167 -8.64 -26.82 5.40
CA GLU A 167 -7.63 -26.98 6.42
C GLU A 167 -6.20 -26.95 5.83
N SER A 168 -6.00 -27.67 4.70
CA SER A 168 -4.70 -27.69 4.02
C SER A 168 -4.31 -26.36 3.39
N LEU A 169 -5.26 -25.57 2.87
CA LEU A 169 -4.98 -24.24 2.30
C LEU A 169 -4.51 -23.27 3.39
N PHE A 170 -5.21 -23.22 4.52
CA PHE A 170 -4.82 -22.34 5.63
C PHE A 170 -3.53 -22.78 6.31
N ASP A 171 -3.25 -24.10 6.37
CA ASP A 171 -1.94 -24.61 6.80
C ASP A 171 -0.81 -24.15 5.85
N ASP A 172 -1.03 -24.23 4.52
CA ASP A 172 -0.09 -23.71 3.54
C ASP A 172 0.17 -22.21 3.70
N MET A 173 -0.87 -21.41 3.95
CA MET A 173 -0.74 -19.96 4.16
C MET A 173 0.05 -19.65 5.44
N LYS A 174 -0.26 -20.32 6.55
CA LYS A 174 0.47 -20.16 7.84
C LYS A 174 1.91 -20.63 7.72
N GLY A 175 2.13 -21.76 7.09
CA GLY A 175 3.47 -22.30 6.85
C GLY A 175 4.32 -21.35 6.02
N LEU A 176 3.75 -20.76 4.98
CA LEU A 176 4.41 -19.76 4.12
C LEU A 176 4.78 -18.50 4.93
N SER A 177 3.87 -17.99 5.76
CA SER A 177 4.13 -16.87 6.67
C SER A 177 5.24 -17.20 7.68
N GLY A 178 5.23 -18.40 8.24
CA GLY A 178 6.26 -18.89 9.16
C GLY A 178 7.64 -19.03 8.50
N ASP A 179 7.70 -19.56 7.28
CA ASP A 179 8.94 -19.66 6.50
C ASP A 179 9.56 -18.29 6.23
N ILE A 180 8.74 -17.31 5.82
CA ILE A 180 9.17 -15.93 5.61
C ILE A 180 9.70 -15.32 6.92
N GLY A 181 9.01 -15.56 8.05
CA GLY A 181 9.45 -15.11 9.37
C GLY A 181 10.82 -15.69 9.75
N ARG A 182 11.04 -17.01 9.56
CA ARG A 182 12.34 -17.67 9.83
C ARG A 182 13.44 -17.15 8.93
N LEU A 183 13.15 -16.99 7.63
CA LEU A 183 14.11 -16.43 6.67
C LEU A 183 14.50 -15.00 7.04
N SER A 184 13.54 -14.20 7.49
CA SER A 184 13.79 -12.84 7.99
C SER A 184 14.67 -12.84 9.24
N ALA A 185 14.38 -13.72 10.21
CA ALA A 185 15.16 -13.85 11.45
C ALA A 185 16.61 -14.30 11.20
N SER A 186 16.88 -15.04 10.11
CA SER A 186 18.24 -15.40 9.67
C SER A 186 18.99 -14.25 8.95
N GLY A 187 18.43 -13.05 8.93
CA GLY A 187 18.98 -11.91 8.20
C GLY A 187 18.96 -12.08 6.68
N GLY A 188 18.06 -12.94 6.16
CA GLY A 188 17.98 -13.26 4.73
C GLY A 188 19.16 -14.10 4.22
N ARG A 189 19.89 -14.78 5.09
CA ARG A 189 21.07 -15.61 4.76
C ARG A 189 20.84 -17.07 5.20
N PRO A 190 19.97 -17.83 4.52
CA PRO A 190 19.71 -19.22 4.86
C PRO A 190 20.89 -20.11 4.47
N ASP A 191 21.00 -21.24 5.13
CA ASP A 191 21.84 -22.34 4.67
C ASP A 191 21.20 -22.97 3.42
N MET A 192 21.82 -22.73 2.25
CA MET A 192 21.31 -23.23 0.97
C MET A 192 21.30 -24.76 0.86
N SER A 193 22.18 -25.46 1.61
CA SER A 193 22.20 -26.93 1.61
C SER A 193 20.94 -27.49 2.29
N ARG A 194 20.31 -26.73 3.18
CA ARG A 194 19.12 -27.09 3.94
C ARG A 194 17.86 -26.35 3.53
N PHE A 195 17.94 -25.45 2.54
CA PHE A 195 16.86 -24.53 2.17
C PHE A 195 15.51 -25.23 1.97
N VAL A 196 15.50 -26.37 1.26
CA VAL A 196 14.27 -27.15 1.00
C VAL A 196 13.66 -27.71 2.28
N GLN A 197 14.50 -28.08 3.25
CA GLN A 197 14.07 -28.65 4.53
C GLN A 197 13.61 -27.56 5.51
N ASP A 198 14.32 -26.43 5.56
CA ASP A 198 14.07 -25.36 6.50
C ASP A 198 12.91 -24.42 6.05
N TYR A 199 12.63 -24.37 4.73
CA TYR A 199 11.60 -23.51 4.13
C TYR A 199 10.67 -24.27 3.15
N PRO A 200 10.00 -25.35 3.59
CA PRO A 200 9.24 -26.22 2.69
C PRO A 200 8.03 -25.53 2.05
N TYR A 201 7.39 -24.58 2.73
CA TYR A 201 6.23 -23.87 2.20
C TYR A 201 6.64 -22.79 1.20
N LEU A 202 7.78 -22.13 1.38
CA LEU A 202 8.38 -21.26 0.37
C LEU A 202 8.67 -22.04 -0.93
N VAL A 203 9.25 -23.22 -0.81
CA VAL A 203 9.52 -24.10 -1.96
C VAL A 203 8.22 -24.54 -2.63
N LYS A 204 7.20 -24.90 -1.84
CA LYS A 204 5.88 -25.32 -2.32
C LYS A 204 5.14 -24.22 -3.07
N ALA A 205 5.26 -22.97 -2.64
CA ALA A 205 4.64 -21.79 -3.24
C ALA A 205 5.42 -21.26 -4.46
N SER A 206 6.68 -21.67 -4.61
CA SER A 206 7.56 -21.21 -5.68
C SER A 206 6.97 -21.46 -7.07
N GLY A 207 6.95 -20.42 -7.90
CA GLY A 207 6.47 -20.47 -9.29
C GLY A 207 4.96 -20.65 -9.44
N LYS A 208 4.19 -20.54 -8.36
CA LYS A 208 2.72 -20.65 -8.38
C LYS A 208 2.09 -19.29 -8.09
N THR A 209 0.94 -19.04 -8.72
CA THR A 209 0.06 -17.94 -8.35
C THR A 209 -0.82 -18.31 -7.14
N TRP A 210 -1.47 -17.31 -6.53
CA TRP A 210 -2.47 -17.56 -5.49
C TRP A 210 -3.58 -18.49 -6.02
N GLY A 211 -4.10 -18.22 -7.23
CA GLY A 211 -5.10 -19.08 -7.87
C GLY A 211 -4.66 -20.52 -8.00
N ALA A 212 -3.41 -20.77 -8.43
CA ALA A 212 -2.87 -22.12 -8.53
C ALA A 212 -2.77 -22.83 -7.17
N MET A 213 -2.50 -22.10 -6.08
CA MET A 213 -2.53 -22.67 -4.72
C MET A 213 -3.94 -23.03 -4.28
N VAL A 214 -4.91 -22.14 -4.54
CA VAL A 214 -6.33 -22.37 -4.23
C VAL A 214 -6.86 -23.57 -5.03
N ASP A 215 -6.59 -23.63 -6.35
CA ASP A 215 -7.04 -24.71 -7.24
C ASP A 215 -6.47 -26.08 -6.85
N ALA A 216 -5.26 -26.11 -6.28
CA ALA A 216 -4.65 -27.35 -5.80
C ALA A 216 -5.33 -27.91 -4.53
N ARG A 217 -6.13 -27.13 -3.83
CA ARG A 217 -6.76 -27.49 -2.54
C ARG A 217 -8.27 -27.57 -2.60
N LEU A 218 -8.91 -26.68 -3.34
CA LEU A 218 -10.36 -26.49 -3.36
C LEU A 218 -10.93 -26.80 -4.75
N LYS A 219 -12.15 -27.30 -4.77
CA LYS A 219 -12.90 -27.61 -6.01
C LYS A 219 -14.07 -26.64 -6.20
N ASN A 220 -14.77 -26.29 -5.12
CA ASN A 220 -15.98 -25.46 -5.17
C ASN A 220 -15.65 -24.01 -5.60
N PRO A 221 -16.22 -23.51 -6.72
CA PRO A 221 -15.88 -22.18 -7.24
C PRO A 221 -16.32 -21.05 -6.31
N LYS A 222 -17.42 -21.22 -5.56
CA LYS A 222 -17.88 -20.20 -4.60
C LYS A 222 -16.89 -20.07 -3.44
N LEU A 223 -16.42 -21.21 -2.91
CA LEU A 223 -15.42 -21.22 -1.85
C LEU A 223 -14.09 -20.59 -2.31
N LYS A 224 -13.66 -20.88 -3.55
CA LYS A 224 -12.46 -20.26 -4.13
C LYS A 224 -12.55 -18.73 -4.18
N ALA A 225 -13.70 -18.19 -4.57
CA ALA A 225 -13.94 -16.75 -4.56
C ALA A 225 -13.94 -16.19 -3.12
N ILE A 226 -14.60 -16.87 -2.18
CA ILE A 226 -14.68 -16.44 -0.77
C ILE A 226 -13.29 -16.37 -0.13
N VAL A 227 -12.44 -17.39 -0.29
CA VAL A 227 -11.08 -17.38 0.28
C VAL A 227 -10.14 -16.42 -0.46
N SER A 228 -10.56 -15.89 -1.61
CA SER A 228 -9.84 -14.89 -2.41
C SER A 228 -10.43 -13.49 -2.27
N ALA A 229 -11.35 -13.24 -1.33
CA ALA A 229 -12.06 -11.98 -1.16
C ALA A 229 -11.12 -10.74 -1.02
N LEU A 230 -9.95 -10.92 -0.43
CA LEU A 230 -8.96 -9.85 -0.26
C LEU A 230 -8.09 -9.58 -1.50
N CYS A 231 -8.28 -10.30 -2.62
CA CYS A 231 -7.54 -10.00 -3.87
C CYS A 231 -7.72 -8.55 -4.33
N GLY A 232 -8.89 -7.95 -4.05
CA GLY A 232 -9.14 -6.53 -4.28
C GLY A 232 -8.17 -5.60 -3.56
N TYR A 233 -7.69 -5.95 -2.36
CA TYR A 233 -6.68 -5.18 -1.63
C TYR A 233 -5.29 -5.20 -2.29
N PHE A 234 -5.03 -6.13 -3.19
CA PHE A 234 -3.75 -6.25 -3.90
C PHE A 234 -3.85 -5.81 -5.37
N GLY A 235 -5.06 -5.53 -5.85
CA GLY A 235 -5.32 -5.03 -7.20
C GLY A 235 -5.09 -6.04 -8.31
N LEU A 236 -5.03 -7.34 -8.00
CA LEU A 236 -4.81 -8.42 -8.96
C LEU A 236 -5.76 -9.59 -8.73
N PRO A 237 -6.18 -10.31 -9.79
CA PRO A 237 -6.96 -11.52 -9.67
C PRO A 237 -6.09 -12.71 -9.23
N PRO A 238 -6.70 -13.78 -8.71
CA PRO A 238 -5.97 -14.97 -8.23
C PRO A 238 -4.99 -15.56 -9.23
N SER A 239 -5.33 -15.54 -10.53
CA SER A 239 -4.48 -16.10 -11.59
C SER A 239 -3.15 -15.37 -11.82
N ARG A 240 -3.02 -14.13 -11.32
CA ARG A 240 -1.83 -13.28 -11.50
C ARG A 240 -1.11 -12.94 -10.19
N LEU A 241 -1.85 -12.95 -9.07
CA LEU A 241 -1.34 -12.53 -7.77
C LEU A 241 -0.31 -13.51 -7.21
N SER A 242 0.82 -13.00 -6.76
CA SER A 242 1.81 -13.76 -6.02
C SER A 242 1.25 -14.24 -4.68
N PRO A 243 1.40 -15.52 -4.31
CA PRO A 243 0.89 -16.06 -3.07
C PRO A 243 1.56 -15.43 -1.83
N PHE A 244 2.78 -14.93 -1.95
CA PHE A 244 3.47 -14.21 -0.87
C PHE A 244 2.70 -12.95 -0.47
N TYR A 245 2.18 -12.22 -1.47
CA TYR A 245 1.41 -10.99 -1.26
C TYR A 245 -0.02 -11.24 -0.84
N TYR A 246 -0.56 -12.44 -1.06
CA TYR A 246 -1.88 -12.80 -0.55
C TYR A 246 -1.80 -13.43 0.84
N ALA A 247 -1.03 -14.51 0.99
CA ALA A 247 -1.02 -15.32 2.21
C ALA A 247 -0.46 -14.57 3.42
N LEU A 248 0.68 -13.88 3.27
CA LEU A 248 1.35 -13.23 4.40
C LEU A 248 0.48 -12.16 5.08
N PRO A 249 -0.04 -11.14 4.39
CA PRO A 249 -0.87 -10.13 5.04
C PRO A 249 -2.26 -10.68 5.43
N THR A 250 -2.82 -11.66 4.70
CA THR A 250 -4.10 -12.27 5.06
C THR A 250 -4.00 -13.06 6.38
N VAL A 251 -2.95 -13.86 6.55
CA VAL A 251 -2.68 -14.54 7.84
C VAL A 251 -2.46 -13.50 8.93
N GLY A 252 -1.70 -12.45 8.65
CA GLY A 252 -1.50 -11.34 9.57
C GLY A 252 -2.82 -10.71 10.04
N TYR A 253 -3.77 -10.47 9.13
CA TYR A 253 -5.11 -10.00 9.47
C TYR A 253 -5.88 -11.00 10.33
N LEU A 254 -5.89 -12.28 9.95
CA LEU A 254 -6.67 -13.32 10.62
C LEU A 254 -6.12 -13.69 12.01
N GLU A 255 -4.82 -13.55 12.25
CA GLU A 255 -4.17 -13.90 13.52
C GLU A 255 -3.92 -12.68 14.41
N ASN A 256 -3.50 -11.54 13.84
CA ASN A 256 -3.13 -10.34 14.60
C ASN A 256 -4.22 -9.28 14.61
N GLY A 257 -5.18 -9.35 13.69
CA GLY A 257 -6.33 -8.46 13.60
C GLY A 257 -6.14 -7.27 12.67
N GLY A 258 -7.26 -6.60 12.41
CA GLY A 258 -7.35 -5.32 11.72
C GLY A 258 -7.50 -4.18 12.71
N PHE A 259 -6.78 -3.08 12.47
CA PHE A 259 -6.77 -1.90 13.34
C PHE A 259 -6.92 -0.63 12.53
N TYR A 260 -7.33 0.42 13.22
CA TYR A 260 -7.42 1.76 12.67
C TYR A 260 -6.83 2.80 13.65
N PRO A 261 -6.03 3.78 13.18
CA PRO A 261 -5.41 4.77 14.05
C PRO A 261 -6.43 5.81 14.53
N VAL A 262 -6.47 6.06 15.83
CA VAL A 262 -7.20 7.20 16.39
C VAL A 262 -6.53 8.49 15.92
N GLY A 263 -7.31 9.40 15.34
CA GLY A 263 -6.79 10.59 14.66
C GLY A 263 -6.62 10.39 13.15
N LYS A 264 -7.09 9.26 12.61
CA LYS A 264 -7.13 8.92 11.18
C LYS A 264 -5.74 8.68 10.58
N SER A 265 -5.67 8.32 9.31
CA SER A 265 -4.41 7.99 8.64
C SER A 265 -3.40 9.14 8.63
N GLN A 266 -3.86 10.40 8.58
CA GLN A 266 -3.01 11.58 8.64
C GLN A 266 -2.15 11.61 9.91
N LYS A 267 -2.66 11.09 11.04
CA LYS A 267 -1.94 11.06 12.31
C LYS A 267 -0.61 10.30 12.22
N ILE A 268 -0.57 9.25 11.43
CA ILE A 268 0.66 8.48 11.18
C ILE A 268 1.69 9.34 10.43
N SER A 269 1.25 10.01 9.37
CA SER A 269 2.10 10.85 8.54
C SER A 269 2.63 12.06 9.30
N ASP A 270 1.77 12.70 10.09
CA ASP A 270 2.13 13.85 10.92
C ASP A 270 3.13 13.48 12.02
N ALA A 271 3.00 12.28 12.61
CA ALA A 271 3.93 11.78 13.62
C ALA A 271 5.34 11.56 13.06
N PHE A 272 5.45 10.99 11.87
CA PHE A 272 6.74 10.87 11.17
C PHE A 272 7.34 12.24 10.83
N ALA A 273 6.54 13.15 10.28
CA ALA A 273 7.01 14.49 9.92
C ALA A 273 7.50 15.26 11.15
N ALA A 274 6.73 15.28 12.24
CA ALA A 274 7.10 15.89 13.51
C ALA A 274 8.38 15.28 14.10
N PHE A 275 8.53 13.95 14.02
CA PHE A 275 9.74 13.28 14.48
C PHE A 275 10.98 13.72 13.68
N ILE A 276 10.88 13.80 12.34
CA ILE A 276 11.97 14.27 11.48
C ILE A 276 12.42 15.68 11.89
N GLU A 277 11.46 16.59 12.08
CA GLU A 277 11.74 17.98 12.42
C GLU A 277 12.30 18.15 13.85
N ALA A 278 11.78 17.39 14.81
CA ALA A 278 12.27 17.38 16.19
C ALA A 278 13.73 16.87 16.29
N HIS A 279 14.20 16.08 15.32
CA HIS A 279 15.56 15.50 15.32
C HIS A 279 16.48 16.15 14.26
N GLY A 280 16.23 17.41 13.89
CA GLY A 280 17.13 18.21 13.06
C GLY A 280 16.97 18.03 11.55
N GLY A 281 16.04 17.21 11.09
CA GLY A 281 15.64 17.12 9.69
C GLY A 281 14.65 18.23 9.30
N LYS A 282 14.18 18.20 8.06
CA LYS A 282 13.18 19.15 7.54
C LYS A 282 12.19 18.45 6.61
N VAL A 283 10.91 18.83 6.72
CA VAL A 283 9.86 18.45 5.77
C VAL A 283 9.38 19.71 5.05
N MET A 284 9.63 19.77 3.74
CA MET A 284 9.30 20.92 2.90
C MET A 284 8.09 20.56 2.02
N LEU A 285 6.94 21.15 2.36
CA LEU A 285 5.69 20.96 1.62
C LEU A 285 5.55 21.98 0.49
N LYS A 286 4.54 21.81 -0.38
CA LYS A 286 4.22 22.69 -1.52
C LYS A 286 5.41 22.92 -2.44
N THR A 287 6.31 21.96 -2.54
CA THR A 287 7.55 22.07 -3.29
C THR A 287 7.71 20.84 -4.18
N ARG A 288 7.65 21.04 -5.50
CA ARG A 288 7.83 19.96 -6.47
C ARG A 288 9.30 19.84 -6.85
N VAL A 289 9.85 18.63 -6.80
CA VAL A 289 11.15 18.31 -7.39
C VAL A 289 10.95 18.01 -8.88
N ASP A 290 11.75 18.64 -9.73
CA ASP A 290 11.71 18.44 -11.19
C ASP A 290 12.91 17.61 -11.67
N LYS A 291 14.09 17.76 -11.04
CA LYS A 291 15.31 17.12 -11.49
C LYS A 291 16.10 16.50 -10.33
N ILE A 292 16.72 15.37 -10.62
CA ILE A 292 17.77 14.76 -9.83
C ILE A 292 19.10 15.18 -10.46
N LEU A 293 19.95 15.81 -9.66
CA LEU A 293 21.24 16.33 -10.11
C LEU A 293 22.29 15.22 -10.06
N VAL A 294 22.89 14.89 -11.20
CA VAL A 294 23.89 13.83 -11.34
C VAL A 294 25.19 14.45 -11.82
N ARG A 295 26.32 13.96 -11.30
CA ARG A 295 27.68 14.28 -11.73
C ARG A 295 28.53 13.02 -11.63
N ASP A 296 29.30 12.73 -12.66
CA ASP A 296 30.19 11.55 -12.73
C ASP A 296 29.47 10.23 -12.35
N GLY A 297 28.22 10.06 -12.84
CA GLY A 297 27.41 8.87 -12.58
C GLY A 297 26.86 8.76 -11.15
N ALA A 298 26.96 9.81 -10.32
CA ALA A 298 26.46 9.85 -8.95
C ALA A 298 25.48 11.00 -8.73
N ALA A 299 24.34 10.70 -8.10
CA ALA A 299 23.40 11.72 -7.64
C ALA A 299 23.99 12.48 -6.45
N TYR A 300 23.88 13.81 -6.50
CA TYR A 300 24.38 14.68 -5.44
C TYR A 300 23.35 15.68 -4.90
N GLY A 301 22.14 15.69 -5.46
CA GLY A 301 21.07 16.60 -5.04
C GLY A 301 19.85 16.59 -5.94
N VAL A 302 19.00 17.57 -5.74
CA VAL A 302 17.78 17.77 -6.52
C VAL A 302 17.59 19.24 -6.84
N ARG A 303 16.85 19.54 -7.94
CA ARG A 303 16.34 20.85 -8.26
C ARG A 303 14.82 20.85 -8.23
N THR A 304 14.26 21.85 -7.58
CA THR A 304 12.81 22.05 -7.49
C THR A 304 12.28 22.86 -8.68
N ALA A 305 10.97 22.81 -8.91
CA ALA A 305 10.29 23.52 -10.01
C ALA A 305 10.46 25.04 -9.96
N ASP A 306 10.69 25.62 -8.79
CA ASP A 306 11.01 27.04 -8.58
C ASP A 306 12.51 27.36 -8.69
N GLY A 307 13.33 26.40 -9.14
CA GLY A 307 14.75 26.57 -9.44
C GLY A 307 15.70 26.43 -8.24
N ARG A 308 15.23 26.19 -7.02
CA ARG A 308 16.10 25.96 -5.87
C ARG A 308 16.79 24.61 -5.96
N GLU A 309 18.05 24.55 -5.56
CA GLU A 309 18.82 23.32 -5.49
C GLU A 309 19.15 22.94 -4.04
N PHE A 310 19.06 21.65 -3.75
CA PHE A 310 19.39 21.05 -2.47
C PHE A 310 20.33 19.89 -2.70
N THR A 311 21.44 19.86 -1.97
CA THR A 311 22.46 18.81 -2.10
C THR A 311 22.44 17.83 -0.94
N GLY A 312 22.87 16.59 -1.18
CA GLY A 312 22.95 15.54 -0.17
C GLY A 312 23.91 14.44 -0.57
N LYS A 313 24.42 13.71 0.42
CA LYS A 313 25.28 12.53 0.21
C LYS A 313 24.48 11.36 -0.41
N ALA A 314 23.18 11.33 -0.20
CA ALA A 314 22.26 10.40 -0.82
C ALA A 314 21.00 11.13 -1.30
N VAL A 315 20.45 10.69 -2.42
CA VAL A 315 19.14 11.08 -2.95
C VAL A 315 18.23 9.86 -2.90
N VAL A 316 17.05 10.00 -2.27
CA VAL A 316 16.05 8.94 -2.19
C VAL A 316 14.81 9.39 -2.94
N SER A 317 14.39 8.63 -3.95
CA SER A 317 13.10 8.87 -4.61
C SER A 317 12.03 7.97 -4.00
N ASN A 318 11.06 8.59 -3.34
CA ASN A 318 9.77 8.00 -2.97
C ASN A 318 8.65 8.48 -3.94
N ALA A 319 9.02 9.10 -5.04
CA ALA A 319 8.16 9.34 -6.19
C ALA A 319 7.98 8.03 -6.99
N ASN A 320 7.09 8.04 -8.00
CA ASN A 320 6.96 6.87 -8.85
C ASN A 320 8.25 6.60 -9.65
N ALA A 321 8.58 5.33 -9.84
CA ALA A 321 9.79 4.92 -10.55
C ALA A 321 9.80 5.38 -12.02
N PRO A 322 8.68 5.29 -12.80
CA PRO A 322 8.64 5.84 -14.15
C PRO A 322 9.07 7.30 -14.25
N ASP A 323 8.55 8.18 -13.41
CA ASP A 323 8.91 9.60 -13.44
C ASP A 323 10.34 9.83 -12.94
N THR A 324 10.78 9.09 -11.92
CA THR A 324 12.15 9.15 -11.41
C THR A 324 13.15 8.91 -12.53
N PHE A 325 12.99 7.85 -13.33
CA PHE A 325 13.97 7.47 -14.35
C PHE A 325 13.75 8.11 -15.72
N LYS A 326 12.49 8.45 -16.09
CA LYS A 326 12.16 8.99 -17.43
C LYS A 326 12.07 10.51 -17.47
N LYS A 327 11.78 11.18 -16.32
CA LYS A 327 11.52 12.63 -16.29
C LYS A 327 12.49 13.41 -15.42
N MET A 328 12.92 12.84 -14.29
CA MET A 328 13.77 13.55 -13.33
C MET A 328 15.27 13.36 -13.59
N LEU A 329 15.67 12.34 -14.35
CA LEU A 329 17.05 12.10 -14.76
C LEU A 329 17.26 12.53 -16.21
N ASP A 330 18.39 13.24 -16.47
CA ASP A 330 18.81 13.62 -17.81
C ASP A 330 19.90 12.67 -18.37
N GLU A 331 20.16 11.54 -17.71
CA GLU A 331 21.22 10.56 -18.00
C GLU A 331 20.61 9.19 -18.40
N PRO A 332 19.95 9.07 -19.57
CA PRO A 332 19.24 7.86 -19.95
C PRO A 332 20.14 6.63 -20.09
N ASP A 333 21.40 6.84 -20.46
CA ASP A 333 22.37 5.74 -20.64
C ASP A 333 22.70 5.03 -19.32
N LEU A 334 22.75 5.74 -18.21
CA LEU A 334 22.98 5.17 -16.89
C LEU A 334 21.86 4.23 -16.44
N VAL A 335 20.65 4.42 -16.97
CA VAL A 335 19.45 3.70 -16.54
C VAL A 335 18.81 2.83 -17.62
N LYS A 336 19.51 2.60 -18.74
CA LYS A 336 19.01 1.85 -19.91
C LYS A 336 18.46 0.46 -19.54
N THR A 337 19.18 -0.31 -18.74
CA THR A 337 18.75 -1.63 -18.26
C THR A 337 17.54 -1.54 -17.35
N THR A 338 17.45 -0.50 -16.51
CA THR A 338 16.34 -0.21 -15.63
C THR A 338 15.08 0.11 -16.44
N LEU A 339 15.21 0.97 -17.46
CA LEU A 339 14.12 1.32 -18.36
C LEU A 339 13.58 0.09 -19.11
N ALA A 340 14.48 -0.73 -19.66
CA ALA A 340 14.11 -1.99 -20.34
C ALA A 340 13.42 -3.00 -19.41
N ARG A 341 13.79 -3.03 -18.11
CA ARG A 341 13.08 -3.83 -17.11
C ARG A 341 11.69 -3.26 -16.84
N MET A 342 11.55 -1.95 -16.67
CA MET A 342 10.28 -1.29 -16.39
C MET A 342 9.24 -1.52 -17.49
N GLU A 343 9.66 -1.64 -18.76
CA GLU A 343 8.76 -1.95 -19.88
C GLU A 343 8.11 -3.33 -19.80
N LYS A 344 8.68 -4.23 -19.01
CA LYS A 344 8.15 -5.59 -18.79
C LYS A 344 7.22 -5.68 -17.59
N LEU A 345 7.17 -4.66 -16.76
CA LEU A 345 6.37 -4.64 -15.54
C LEU A 345 4.99 -4.01 -15.81
N SER A 346 3.96 -4.56 -15.19
CA SER A 346 2.63 -3.97 -15.20
C SER A 346 2.45 -3.00 -14.04
N ILE A 347 1.78 -1.89 -14.33
CA ILE A 347 1.42 -0.87 -13.34
C ILE A 347 0.11 -1.30 -12.68
N SER A 348 0.04 -1.19 -11.36
CA SER A 348 -1.14 -1.56 -10.61
C SER A 348 -2.36 -0.72 -10.98
N MET A 349 -3.53 -1.28 -10.77
CA MET A 349 -4.79 -0.58 -10.93
C MET A 349 -4.86 0.66 -10.03
N SER A 350 -5.79 1.52 -10.36
CA SER A 350 -6.25 2.63 -9.56
C SER A 350 -7.57 2.27 -8.86
N THR A 351 -8.24 3.28 -8.29
CA THR A 351 -9.54 3.16 -7.65
C THR A 351 -10.49 4.26 -8.12
N PHE A 352 -11.78 3.92 -8.08
CA PHE A 352 -12.86 4.89 -8.05
C PHE A 352 -13.48 4.87 -6.65
N GLN A 353 -13.58 6.03 -6.01
CA GLN A 353 -14.12 6.16 -4.66
C GLN A 353 -15.22 7.22 -4.59
N VAL A 354 -16.25 6.94 -3.79
CA VAL A 354 -17.32 7.88 -3.44
C VAL A 354 -17.26 8.14 -1.95
N PHE A 355 -17.29 9.40 -1.56
CA PHE A 355 -17.26 9.85 -0.19
C PHE A 355 -18.57 10.56 0.14
N LEU A 356 -19.32 10.06 1.11
CA LEU A 356 -20.63 10.54 1.49
C LEU A 356 -20.66 10.97 2.94
N GLY A 357 -21.07 12.22 3.20
CA GLY A 357 -21.52 12.68 4.51
C GLY A 357 -23.03 12.55 4.59
N LEU A 358 -23.54 11.88 5.64
CA LEU A 358 -24.94 11.62 5.84
C LEU A 358 -25.51 12.53 6.92
N LYS A 359 -26.62 13.20 6.66
CA LYS A 359 -27.28 14.16 7.60
C LYS A 359 -27.91 13.52 8.84
N LYS A 360 -27.87 12.19 8.94
CA LYS A 360 -28.37 11.41 10.06
C LYS A 360 -27.57 10.12 10.26
N ASP A 361 -27.66 9.52 11.44
CA ASP A 361 -27.00 8.25 11.76
C ASP A 361 -27.78 7.05 11.18
N LEU A 362 -27.82 6.99 9.82
CA LEU A 362 -28.51 5.93 9.08
C LEU A 362 -27.94 4.55 9.39
N VAL A 363 -26.63 4.46 9.62
CA VAL A 363 -25.93 3.20 9.93
C VAL A 363 -26.47 2.60 11.24
N ARG A 364 -26.62 3.43 12.27
CA ARG A 364 -27.19 3.04 13.56
C ARG A 364 -28.69 2.74 13.45
N GLU A 365 -29.44 3.54 12.70
CA GLU A 365 -30.87 3.32 12.45
C GLU A 365 -31.12 1.94 11.84
N LEU A 366 -30.26 1.48 10.95
CA LEU A 366 -30.33 0.18 10.28
C LEU A 366 -29.64 -0.96 11.06
N GLY A 367 -29.05 -0.67 12.22
CA GLY A 367 -28.38 -1.66 13.07
C GLY A 367 -27.10 -2.25 12.49
N ILE A 368 -26.44 -1.57 11.54
CA ILE A 368 -25.20 -2.03 10.91
C ILE A 368 -24.04 -1.80 11.86
N LYS A 369 -23.32 -2.87 12.20
CA LYS A 369 -22.18 -2.83 13.14
C LYS A 369 -20.83 -3.08 12.46
N ASP A 370 -20.85 -3.64 11.24
CA ASP A 370 -19.65 -3.92 10.47
C ASP A 370 -19.01 -2.59 10.02
N THR A 371 -17.69 -2.55 9.97
CA THR A 371 -16.94 -1.36 9.52
C THR A 371 -16.54 -1.50 8.06
N GLU A 372 -16.05 -2.70 7.68
CA GLU A 372 -15.64 -3.04 6.33
C GLU A 372 -16.61 -4.06 5.74
N ILE A 373 -17.22 -3.71 4.60
CA ILE A 373 -18.18 -4.57 3.91
C ILE A 373 -17.77 -4.67 2.44
N PHE A 374 -17.57 -5.88 1.95
CA PHE A 374 -17.34 -6.17 0.53
C PHE A 374 -18.60 -6.74 -0.09
N TYR A 375 -19.14 -6.07 -1.08
CA TYR A 375 -20.24 -6.57 -1.89
C TYR A 375 -19.69 -7.15 -3.19
N ASN A 376 -19.93 -8.42 -3.41
CA ASN A 376 -19.52 -9.18 -4.59
C ASN A 376 -20.78 -9.57 -5.37
N THR A 377 -20.81 -9.26 -6.65
CA THR A 377 -21.97 -9.50 -7.53
C THR A 377 -22.06 -10.96 -8.00
N GLY A 378 -20.96 -11.71 -7.84
CA GLY A 378 -20.84 -13.10 -8.25
C GLY A 378 -19.60 -13.76 -7.64
N TYR A 379 -19.14 -14.83 -8.29
CA TYR A 379 -18.02 -15.66 -7.85
C TYR A 379 -16.89 -15.73 -8.88
N ASP A 380 -16.98 -15.00 -10.00
CA ASP A 380 -15.91 -14.93 -11.01
C ASP A 380 -15.01 -13.72 -10.74
N VAL A 381 -14.05 -13.90 -9.81
CA VAL A 381 -13.07 -12.86 -9.44
C VAL A 381 -12.21 -12.43 -10.64
N GLU A 382 -12.00 -13.31 -11.60
CA GLU A 382 -11.24 -13.02 -12.82
C GLU A 382 -12.03 -12.08 -13.74
N GLU A 383 -13.34 -12.30 -13.90
CA GLU A 383 -14.18 -11.41 -14.70
C GLU A 383 -14.40 -10.07 -13.98
N ASP A 384 -14.60 -10.06 -12.65
CA ASP A 384 -14.69 -8.82 -11.87
C ASP A 384 -13.44 -7.94 -12.07
N TYR A 385 -12.26 -8.57 -12.08
CA TYR A 385 -11.02 -7.86 -12.38
C TYR A 385 -11.01 -7.30 -13.82
N ARG A 386 -11.37 -8.13 -14.82
CA ARG A 386 -11.42 -7.68 -16.23
C ARG A 386 -12.42 -6.54 -16.44
N ALA A 387 -13.59 -6.62 -15.81
CA ALA A 387 -14.60 -5.56 -15.82
C ALA A 387 -14.05 -4.24 -15.21
N SER A 388 -13.35 -4.35 -14.08
CA SER A 388 -12.70 -3.19 -13.43
C SER A 388 -11.63 -2.56 -14.32
N VAL A 389 -10.82 -3.35 -15.05
CA VAL A 389 -9.82 -2.84 -16.01
C VAL A 389 -10.51 -2.08 -17.14
N ARG A 390 -11.59 -2.64 -17.70
CA ARG A 390 -12.35 -1.99 -18.80
C ARG A 390 -13.17 -0.77 -18.35
N GLY A 391 -13.30 -0.56 -17.02
CA GLY A 391 -14.20 0.48 -16.49
C GLY A 391 -15.68 0.14 -16.68
N ASP A 392 -16.02 -1.14 -16.68
CA ASP A 392 -17.39 -1.62 -16.76
C ASP A 392 -18.12 -1.44 -15.43
N PHE A 393 -19.06 -0.52 -15.40
CA PHE A 393 -19.90 -0.17 -14.26
C PHE A 393 -21.35 -0.63 -14.44
N THR A 394 -21.60 -1.65 -15.25
CA THR A 394 -22.96 -2.18 -15.45
C THR A 394 -23.49 -2.81 -14.14
N ASN A 395 -22.65 -3.54 -13.42
CA ASN A 395 -22.98 -4.15 -12.13
C ASN A 395 -21.72 -4.27 -11.25
N PRO A 396 -21.16 -3.16 -10.73
CA PRO A 396 -19.92 -3.19 -10.01
C PRO A 396 -20.06 -3.79 -8.61
N GLY A 397 -19.13 -4.68 -8.23
CA GLY A 397 -18.84 -4.95 -6.84
C GLY A 397 -18.17 -3.74 -6.18
N PHE A 398 -18.24 -3.64 -4.85
CA PHE A 398 -17.62 -2.54 -4.12
C PHE A 398 -17.22 -2.92 -2.68
N GLY A 399 -16.26 -2.19 -2.12
CA GLY A 399 -16.02 -2.12 -0.70
C GLY A 399 -16.70 -0.88 -0.11
N ALA A 400 -17.31 -1.03 1.07
CA ALA A 400 -17.89 0.06 1.84
C ALA A 400 -17.23 0.15 3.21
N THR A 401 -16.75 1.35 3.58
CA THR A 401 -16.15 1.61 4.89
C THR A 401 -17.00 2.58 5.69
N LEU A 402 -17.39 2.14 6.89
CA LEU A 402 -18.24 2.85 7.85
C LEU A 402 -17.39 3.26 9.07
N TYR A 403 -16.55 4.28 8.90
CA TYR A 403 -15.53 4.69 9.88
C TYR A 403 -16.14 5.08 11.24
N ASP A 404 -17.32 5.68 11.27
CA ASP A 404 -18.00 6.10 12.50
C ASP A 404 -18.41 4.91 13.40
N ASN A 405 -18.37 3.67 12.87
CA ASN A 405 -18.52 2.43 13.64
C ASN A 405 -17.26 2.06 14.43
N LEU A 406 -16.08 2.62 14.08
CA LEU A 406 -14.84 2.40 14.80
C LEU A 406 -14.68 3.38 15.95
N TYR A 407 -14.70 4.68 15.66
CA TYR A 407 -14.61 5.74 16.64
C TYR A 407 -15.21 7.05 16.10
N LYS A 408 -15.50 7.98 17.00
CA LYS A 408 -16.12 9.27 16.64
C LYS A 408 -15.09 10.24 16.04
N GLY A 409 -15.58 11.21 15.25
CA GLY A 409 -14.76 12.30 14.70
C GLY A 409 -14.58 12.26 13.18
N TYR A 410 -15.27 11.37 12.47
CA TYR A 410 -15.40 11.43 11.01
C TYR A 410 -16.57 12.31 10.59
N SER A 411 -17.66 12.26 11.35
CA SER A 411 -18.86 13.06 11.16
C SER A 411 -19.22 13.84 12.42
N PRO A 412 -20.03 14.91 12.33
CA PRO A 412 -20.69 15.52 13.47
C PRO A 412 -21.58 14.55 14.22
N GLU A 413 -21.94 14.89 15.46
CA GLU A 413 -22.83 14.08 16.27
C GLU A 413 -24.19 13.87 15.58
N GLY A 414 -24.70 12.63 15.63
CA GLY A 414 -25.95 12.22 14.99
C GLY A 414 -25.87 12.03 13.47
N LYS A 415 -24.66 12.12 12.88
CA LYS A 415 -24.39 11.93 11.45
C LYS A 415 -23.45 10.74 11.21
N ASN A 416 -23.23 10.38 9.94
CA ASN A 416 -22.27 9.35 9.55
C ASN A 416 -21.44 9.78 8.33
N THR A 417 -20.29 9.12 8.16
CA THR A 417 -19.59 9.03 6.88
C THR A 417 -19.74 7.64 6.27
N LEU A 418 -19.70 7.57 4.95
CA LEU A 418 -19.59 6.35 4.17
C LEU A 418 -18.60 6.57 3.04
N SER A 419 -17.61 5.70 2.93
CA SER A 419 -16.76 5.60 1.75
C SER A 419 -17.11 4.34 0.97
N ILE A 420 -17.30 4.46 -0.34
CA ILE A 420 -17.58 3.35 -1.26
C ILE A 420 -16.40 3.31 -2.25
N MET A 421 -15.77 2.17 -2.42
CA MET A 421 -14.61 2.02 -3.30
C MET A 421 -14.77 0.82 -4.23
N THR A 422 -14.30 0.96 -5.46
CA THR A 422 -14.08 -0.14 -6.38
C THR A 422 -12.73 0.03 -7.09
N LEU A 423 -12.10 -1.08 -7.48
CA LEU A 423 -10.91 -1.03 -8.32
C LEU A 423 -11.28 -0.49 -9.70
N GLN A 424 -10.37 0.23 -10.32
CA GLN A 424 -10.58 0.76 -11.67
C GLN A 424 -9.29 0.91 -12.46
N GLY A 425 -9.30 0.43 -13.72
CA GLY A 425 -8.26 0.68 -14.68
C GLY A 425 -8.23 2.15 -15.11
N PHE A 426 -7.06 2.60 -15.54
CA PHE A 426 -6.87 3.96 -16.03
C PHE A 426 -7.42 4.14 -17.44
N GLU A 427 -7.56 3.05 -18.21
CA GLU A 427 -7.94 3.02 -19.63
C GLU A 427 -9.24 3.79 -19.90
N HIS A 428 -10.22 3.63 -19.02
CA HIS A 428 -11.49 4.35 -19.13
C HIS A 428 -11.33 5.87 -19.02
N TRP A 429 -10.31 6.34 -18.30
CA TRP A 429 -10.07 7.75 -17.99
C TRP A 429 -9.06 8.43 -18.92
N GLU A 430 -8.33 7.68 -19.74
CA GLU A 430 -7.32 8.22 -20.67
C GLU A 430 -7.89 9.31 -21.58
N LYS A 431 -9.09 9.11 -22.10
CA LYS A 431 -9.78 10.08 -22.97
C LYS A 431 -10.08 11.43 -22.31
N TYR A 432 -10.07 11.50 -20.98
CA TYR A 432 -10.31 12.74 -20.23
C TYR A 432 -9.01 13.40 -19.73
N GLU A 433 -7.86 12.73 -19.82
CA GLU A 433 -6.62 13.16 -19.15
C GLU A 433 -6.15 14.52 -19.68
N ALA A 434 -6.09 14.70 -21.00
CA ALA A 434 -5.61 15.94 -21.61
C ALA A 434 -6.47 17.16 -21.22
N ASP A 435 -7.80 17.02 -21.30
CA ASP A 435 -8.73 18.07 -20.90
C ASP A 435 -8.70 18.33 -19.39
N TYR A 436 -8.60 17.26 -18.58
CA TYR A 436 -8.47 17.39 -17.14
C TYR A 436 -7.24 18.20 -16.74
N LEU A 437 -6.07 17.91 -17.35
CA LEU A 437 -4.82 18.63 -17.10
C LEU A 437 -4.88 20.07 -17.60
N ALA A 438 -5.61 20.34 -18.69
CA ALA A 438 -5.86 21.68 -19.21
C ALA A 438 -6.93 22.46 -18.42
N GLY A 439 -7.50 21.88 -17.35
CA GLY A 439 -8.54 22.49 -16.52
C GLY A 439 -9.96 22.39 -17.09
N LYS A 440 -10.16 21.76 -18.25
CA LYS A 440 -11.47 21.52 -18.88
C LYS A 440 -12.09 20.25 -18.29
N LYS A 441 -12.92 20.41 -17.26
CA LYS A 441 -13.38 19.25 -16.44
C LYS A 441 -14.84 18.86 -16.65
N ASP A 442 -15.58 19.46 -17.54
CA ASP A 442 -17.04 19.24 -17.65
C ASP A 442 -17.38 17.79 -18.02
N ALA A 443 -16.79 17.26 -19.11
CA ALA A 443 -17.01 15.88 -19.53
C ALA A 443 -16.52 14.87 -18.48
N TYR A 444 -15.35 15.14 -17.89
CA TYR A 444 -14.80 14.36 -16.79
C TYR A 444 -15.75 14.35 -15.57
N ASN A 445 -16.26 15.51 -15.16
CA ASN A 445 -17.15 15.62 -14.02
C ASN A 445 -18.49 14.92 -14.27
N ALA A 446 -19.04 15.03 -15.47
CA ALA A 446 -20.26 14.33 -15.85
C ALA A 446 -20.11 12.81 -15.70
N GLU A 447 -19.01 12.24 -16.21
CA GLU A 447 -18.74 10.82 -16.09
C GLU A 447 -18.46 10.39 -14.64
N LYS A 448 -17.67 11.17 -13.91
CA LYS A 448 -17.42 10.95 -12.48
C LYS A 448 -18.72 10.89 -11.68
N LEU A 449 -19.64 11.80 -11.92
CA LEU A 449 -20.93 11.83 -11.23
C LEU A 449 -21.82 10.65 -11.63
N ARG A 450 -21.87 10.30 -12.92
CA ARG A 450 -22.61 9.13 -13.42
C ARG A 450 -22.17 7.83 -12.72
N MET A 451 -20.85 7.59 -12.66
CA MET A 451 -20.29 6.40 -12.01
C MET A 451 -20.55 6.40 -10.49
N ALA A 452 -20.44 7.57 -9.86
CA ALA A 452 -20.75 7.70 -8.44
C ALA A 452 -22.23 7.41 -8.16
N ASP A 453 -23.15 7.81 -9.04
CA ASP A 453 -24.57 7.50 -8.91
C ASP A 453 -24.83 5.99 -8.96
N ILE A 454 -24.15 5.26 -9.84
CA ILE A 454 -24.29 3.79 -9.92
C ILE A 454 -23.86 3.13 -8.60
N LEU A 455 -22.72 3.52 -8.03
CA LEU A 455 -22.25 2.96 -6.76
C LEU A 455 -23.18 3.33 -5.59
N ILE A 456 -23.72 4.54 -5.57
CA ILE A 456 -24.68 4.98 -4.55
C ILE A 456 -25.97 4.16 -4.67
N ASP A 457 -26.48 3.92 -5.88
CA ASP A 457 -27.68 3.11 -6.10
C ASP A 457 -27.47 1.66 -5.66
N GLN A 458 -26.30 1.08 -5.97
CA GLN A 458 -25.95 -0.26 -5.50
C GLN A 458 -25.87 -0.31 -3.97
N ALA A 459 -25.19 0.64 -3.34
CA ALA A 459 -25.06 0.70 -1.88
C ALA A 459 -26.45 0.92 -1.21
N GLU A 460 -27.33 1.75 -1.79
CA GLU A 460 -28.67 1.94 -1.29
C GLU A 460 -29.48 0.65 -1.34
N LYS A 461 -29.42 -0.04 -2.48
CA LYS A 461 -30.15 -1.29 -2.69
C LYS A 461 -29.70 -2.41 -1.76
N ILE A 462 -28.41 -2.54 -1.53
CA ILE A 462 -27.80 -3.70 -0.87
C ILE A 462 -27.56 -3.48 0.63
N LEU A 463 -27.10 -2.29 1.03
CA LEU A 463 -26.61 -2.04 2.39
C LEU A 463 -27.45 -1.05 3.18
N LEU A 464 -27.84 0.07 2.57
CA LEU A 464 -28.30 1.26 3.27
C LEU A 464 -29.59 1.81 2.64
N PRO A 465 -30.74 1.11 2.77
CA PRO A 465 -32.03 1.63 2.28
C PRO A 465 -32.28 3.06 2.76
N GLY A 466 -32.58 3.98 1.84
CA GLY A 466 -32.76 5.40 2.11
C GLY A 466 -31.47 6.23 2.08
N LEU A 467 -30.34 5.66 1.60
CA LEU A 467 -29.06 6.33 1.51
C LEU A 467 -29.12 7.66 0.73
N ARG A 468 -29.72 7.66 -0.48
CA ARG A 468 -29.83 8.88 -1.30
C ARG A 468 -30.49 10.05 -0.57
N LYS A 469 -31.55 9.77 0.18
CA LYS A 469 -32.27 10.78 0.97
C LYS A 469 -31.43 11.28 2.17
N ALA A 470 -30.49 10.48 2.64
CA ALA A 470 -29.63 10.82 3.77
C ALA A 470 -28.37 11.61 3.36
N ILE A 471 -28.00 11.64 2.10
CA ILE A 471 -26.78 12.35 1.63
C ILE A 471 -26.92 13.86 1.91
N GLU A 472 -25.91 14.42 2.58
CA GLU A 472 -25.69 15.84 2.80
C GLU A 472 -24.47 16.33 2.01
N VAL A 473 -23.41 15.52 1.99
CA VAL A 473 -22.16 15.81 1.26
C VAL A 473 -21.82 14.65 0.35
N ARG A 474 -21.44 14.95 -0.87
CA ARG A 474 -21.00 13.98 -1.87
C ARG A 474 -19.71 14.46 -2.54
N ASP A 475 -18.73 13.59 -2.60
CA ASP A 475 -17.53 13.77 -3.41
C ASP A 475 -17.12 12.43 -4.03
N ALA A 476 -16.28 12.47 -5.06
CA ALA A 476 -15.73 11.26 -5.67
C ALA A 476 -14.30 11.48 -6.18
N ALA A 477 -13.49 10.45 -6.06
CA ALA A 477 -12.13 10.38 -6.59
C ALA A 477 -12.05 9.30 -7.69
N THR A 478 -11.27 9.59 -8.71
CA THR A 478 -11.08 8.75 -9.90
C THR A 478 -9.60 8.44 -10.09
N PRO A 479 -9.20 7.57 -11.01
CA PRO A 479 -7.80 7.41 -11.40
C PRO A 479 -7.09 8.72 -11.75
N LEU A 480 -7.77 9.69 -12.38
CA LEU A 480 -7.20 11.03 -12.63
C LEU A 480 -7.04 11.86 -11.35
N THR A 481 -7.93 11.70 -10.38
CA THR A 481 -7.76 12.31 -9.05
C THR A 481 -6.51 11.77 -8.37
N ASN A 482 -6.32 10.44 -8.40
CA ASN A 482 -5.16 9.78 -7.83
C ASN A 482 -3.86 10.23 -8.54
N LEU A 483 -3.85 10.28 -9.88
CA LEU A 483 -2.74 10.83 -10.66
C LEU A 483 -2.40 12.27 -10.25
N HIS A 484 -3.41 13.13 -10.12
CA HIS A 484 -3.23 14.54 -9.76
C HIS A 484 -2.55 14.71 -8.39
N TYR A 485 -3.08 14.04 -7.37
CA TYR A 485 -2.58 14.22 -6.00
C TYR A 485 -1.26 13.51 -5.74
N THR A 486 -1.05 12.30 -6.26
CA THR A 486 0.14 11.49 -5.97
C THR A 486 1.22 11.58 -7.03
N ALA A 487 0.90 12.01 -8.25
CA ALA A 487 1.71 11.89 -9.47
C ALA A 487 2.06 10.43 -9.83
N ASN A 488 1.44 9.44 -9.20
CA ASN A 488 1.65 8.05 -9.59
C ASN A 488 1.16 7.81 -11.01
N THR A 489 2.01 7.25 -11.84
CA THR A 489 1.70 6.90 -13.23
C THR A 489 0.38 6.13 -13.29
N ARG A 490 -0.57 6.58 -14.14
CA ARG A 490 -1.91 5.99 -14.29
C ARG A 490 -2.74 5.98 -12.99
N GLY A 491 -2.42 6.85 -12.03
CA GLY A 491 -3.08 6.90 -10.73
C GLY A 491 -2.92 5.62 -9.89
N ALA A 492 -1.86 4.85 -10.14
CA ALA A 492 -1.59 3.57 -9.48
C ALA A 492 -1.61 3.68 -7.95
N ILE A 493 -2.27 2.71 -7.29
CA ILE A 493 -2.37 2.70 -5.82
C ILE A 493 -1.26 1.88 -5.15
N TYR A 494 -0.65 0.91 -5.86
CA TYR A 494 0.37 0.01 -5.33
C TYR A 494 1.72 0.05 -6.07
N GLY A 495 1.90 0.96 -7.04
CA GLY A 495 3.08 1.00 -7.89
C GLY A 495 3.03 -0.10 -8.95
N TRP A 496 4.05 -0.97 -8.99
CA TRP A 496 4.02 -2.16 -9.85
C TRP A 496 3.07 -3.21 -9.31
N ASP A 497 2.47 -4.00 -10.19
CA ASP A 497 1.66 -5.17 -9.84
C ASP A 497 2.48 -6.19 -9.03
N GLN A 498 1.80 -6.95 -8.18
CA GLN A 498 2.41 -7.97 -7.30
C GLN A 498 2.36 -9.36 -7.97
N THR A 499 2.86 -9.45 -9.21
CA THR A 499 2.94 -10.70 -9.98
C THR A 499 4.11 -11.57 -9.53
N LEU A 500 4.22 -12.78 -10.07
CA LEU A 500 5.37 -13.65 -9.80
C LEU A 500 6.69 -13.04 -10.25
N ASP A 501 6.68 -12.28 -11.35
CA ASP A 501 7.89 -11.68 -11.94
C ASP A 501 8.33 -10.41 -11.22
N ASP A 502 7.45 -9.79 -10.41
CA ASP A 502 7.76 -8.57 -9.65
C ASP A 502 7.21 -8.62 -8.22
N SER A 503 7.49 -9.68 -7.49
CA SER A 503 7.14 -9.81 -6.07
C SER A 503 8.26 -10.47 -5.28
N GLY A 504 8.27 -10.25 -3.97
CA GLY A 504 9.31 -10.77 -3.10
C GLY A 504 10.71 -10.39 -3.63
N PRO A 505 11.61 -11.35 -3.79
CA PRO A 505 12.99 -11.10 -4.24
C PRO A 505 13.10 -10.53 -5.66
N SER A 506 12.10 -10.81 -6.49
CA SER A 506 12.06 -10.29 -7.87
C SER A 506 11.56 -8.85 -7.93
N ARG A 507 11.10 -8.27 -6.81
CA ARG A 507 10.62 -6.90 -6.75
C ARG A 507 11.69 -5.91 -7.20
N PHE A 508 11.26 -4.81 -7.82
CA PHE A 508 12.13 -3.74 -8.28
C PHE A 508 13.04 -3.26 -7.12
N PRO A 509 14.38 -3.22 -7.29
CA PRO A 509 15.30 -3.00 -6.19
C PRO A 509 15.29 -1.54 -5.69
N GLN A 510 15.71 -1.34 -4.44
CA GLN A 510 15.88 -0.01 -3.85
C GLN A 510 17.14 0.69 -4.36
N ARG A 511 18.23 -0.06 -4.59
CA ARG A 511 19.46 0.45 -5.18
C ARG A 511 19.26 0.64 -6.67
N THR A 512 19.69 1.80 -7.19
CA THR A 512 19.62 2.12 -8.62
C THR A 512 21.02 2.00 -9.27
N PRO A 513 21.09 1.98 -10.62
CA PRO A 513 22.38 2.06 -11.32
C PRO A 513 23.11 3.39 -11.15
N VAL A 514 22.39 4.46 -10.78
CA VAL A 514 22.99 5.76 -10.48
C VAL A 514 23.52 5.74 -9.05
N ASN A 515 24.81 5.96 -8.87
CA ASN A 515 25.40 5.99 -7.53
C ASN A 515 24.69 7.04 -6.65
N ASN A 516 24.55 6.74 -5.37
CA ASN A 516 23.87 7.59 -4.38
C ASN A 516 22.39 7.90 -4.65
N LEU A 517 21.77 7.28 -5.68
CA LEU A 517 20.34 7.35 -5.92
C LEU A 517 19.67 6.04 -5.50
N TYR A 518 18.63 6.16 -4.67
CA TYR A 518 17.87 5.03 -4.13
C TYR A 518 16.38 5.24 -4.31
N LEU A 519 15.61 4.14 -4.25
CA LEU A 519 14.14 4.15 -4.27
C LEU A 519 13.59 3.74 -2.90
N ALA A 520 12.46 4.35 -2.51
CA ALA A 520 11.66 3.94 -1.37
C ALA A 520 10.16 3.93 -1.74
N GLY A 521 9.32 3.25 -0.94
CA GLY A 521 7.87 3.24 -1.09
C GLY A 521 7.34 2.17 -2.04
N ALA A 522 6.16 2.41 -2.61
CA ALA A 522 5.37 1.41 -3.32
C ALA A 522 6.00 0.86 -4.61
N TRP A 523 6.86 1.64 -5.28
CA TRP A 523 7.46 1.31 -6.57
C TRP A 523 8.74 0.47 -6.47
N THR A 524 9.10 0.05 -5.28
CA THR A 524 10.26 -0.79 -5.00
C THR A 524 9.91 -1.84 -3.93
N PHE A 525 10.88 -2.64 -3.53
CA PHE A 525 10.70 -3.66 -2.48
C PHE A 525 10.35 -3.01 -1.12
N PRO A 526 9.43 -3.60 -0.32
CA PRO A 526 8.63 -4.82 -0.59
C PRO A 526 7.40 -4.58 -1.46
N GLY A 527 6.92 -3.35 -1.67
CA GLY A 527 5.77 -3.04 -2.51
C GLY A 527 4.82 -2.00 -1.92
N GLY A 528 3.56 -2.00 -2.39
CA GLY A 528 2.53 -1.04 -1.98
C GLY A 528 1.80 -1.42 -0.69
N GLY A 529 1.03 -0.46 -0.16
CA GLY A 529 0.30 -0.58 1.11
C GLY A 529 1.09 -0.04 2.31
N TYR A 530 0.40 0.31 3.40
CA TYR A 530 1.02 0.90 4.61
C TYR A 530 2.07 -0.04 5.22
N GLY A 531 1.69 -1.32 5.37
CA GLY A 531 2.55 -2.37 5.90
C GLY A 531 3.78 -2.70 5.06
N ALA A 532 3.87 -2.20 3.82
CA ALA A 532 5.01 -2.39 2.94
C ALA A 532 5.80 -1.09 2.73
N CYS A 533 5.14 0.06 2.58
CA CYS A 533 5.81 1.33 2.32
C CYS A 533 6.68 1.80 3.50
N ILE A 534 6.20 1.63 4.75
CA ILE A 534 7.00 2.00 5.93
C ILE A 534 8.28 1.16 6.02
N PRO A 535 8.24 -0.19 5.98
CA PRO A 535 9.45 -1.00 5.88
C PRO A 535 10.35 -0.66 4.69
N SER A 536 9.77 -0.32 3.53
CA SER A 536 10.55 0.08 2.36
C SER A 536 11.48 1.26 2.66
N GLY A 537 10.99 2.29 3.36
CA GLY A 537 11.83 3.42 3.75
C GLY A 537 12.95 3.05 4.73
N LEU A 538 12.65 2.18 5.71
CA LEU A 538 13.65 1.67 6.65
C LEU A 538 14.74 0.84 5.97
N MET A 539 14.35 -0.01 5.03
CA MET A 539 15.28 -0.82 4.24
C MET A 539 16.14 0.04 3.34
N CYS A 540 15.56 1.08 2.74
CA CYS A 540 16.30 2.05 1.94
C CYS A 540 17.38 2.75 2.79
N PHE A 541 17.03 3.22 3.99
CA PHE A 541 17.99 3.75 4.95
C PHE A 541 19.09 2.72 5.25
N ALA A 542 18.75 1.48 5.59
CA ALA A 542 19.73 0.43 5.89
C ALA A 542 20.67 0.14 4.71
N GLU A 543 20.15 0.16 3.47
CA GLU A 543 20.94 -0.03 2.26
C GLU A 543 21.93 1.11 2.04
N ILE A 544 21.51 2.36 2.29
CA ILE A 544 22.40 3.53 2.23
C ILE A 544 23.50 3.44 3.28
N MET A 545 23.16 3.05 4.51
CA MET A 545 24.13 2.92 5.60
C MET A 545 25.21 1.86 5.33
N LYS A 546 24.91 0.82 4.55
CA LYS A 546 25.94 -0.14 4.11
C LYS A 546 27.02 0.55 3.25
N SER A 547 26.64 1.47 2.38
CA SER A 547 27.58 2.21 1.53
C SER A 547 28.37 3.30 2.28
N TRP A 548 27.86 3.76 3.44
CA TRP A 548 28.55 4.77 4.26
C TRP A 548 29.50 4.18 5.31
N LYS A 549 29.49 2.85 5.50
CA LYS A 549 30.44 2.12 6.37
C LYS A 549 31.76 1.77 5.69
N GLY A 550 31.80 1.81 4.37
CA GLY A 550 33.02 1.63 3.55
C GLY A 550 33.60 2.98 3.23
#